data_3776579f2fa877e222e97e29b9884c45
#
_entry.id   3776579f2fa877e222e97e29b9884c45
#
_cell.length_a   1.000
_cell.length_b   1.000
_cell.length_c   1.000
_cell.angle_alpha   90.00
_cell.angle_beta   90.00
_cell.angle_gamma   90.00
#
_symmetry.space_group_name_H-M   'P 1'
#
loop_
_entity.id
_entity.type
_entity.pdbx_description
1 polymer ?
#
loop_
_entity_poly.entity_id
_entity_poly.type
_entity_poly.pdbx_seq_one_letter_code
_entity_poly.pdbx_strand_id
1 'polypeptide(L)'
;MGTRQLRILPYAGKRAYQYYIDGLKVNGKRQRLFFKEWGSANKKLKELTRKTRQEGEDALALSHDFRVLAARCSERLKPFGKTLWDATEFYLEHLERTKDSIFVSVAATDYQESKRRAKLSERHLDDIRRRLGRFVAAFGNRPIKGVVAGEIEAWLHELAFSPQSINNYRGIVRAFFEYALKRELVEKNPVTSVDKVKLVDKAPEIFTPTQLADLLAAADPSLLPALVLQAFAGLRTAEVLRLEWSEVDLVRGFVAVAAHKSKTARRRLIPIAQNLAEWLRLTPRCPGRFTPPGLAIITPTSTHSGPSSASPPGRITACGIPSPPIIWPFIKMRPR
;
A
#
# COMPACT_ATOMS: atom_id res chain seq x y z
N MET A 1 -41.94 8.35 33.27
CA MET A 1 -42.03 7.20 34.19
C MET A 1 -41.60 7.69 35.56
N GLY A 2 -42.51 7.64 36.55
CA GLY A 2 -42.29 8.22 37.87
C GLY A 2 -41.18 7.53 38.62
N THR A 3 -40.24 8.31 39.12
CA THR A 3 -39.13 7.94 39.99
C THR A 3 -39.72 7.39 41.32
N ARG A 4 -39.55 6.10 41.57
CA ARG A 4 -39.99 5.51 42.85
C ARG A 4 -38.92 5.91 43.90
N GLN A 5 -39.35 6.67 44.87
CA GLN A 5 -38.54 7.11 46.02
C GLN A 5 -38.04 5.91 46.84
N LEU A 6 -36.74 5.93 47.21
CA LEU A 6 -36.14 4.93 48.07
C LEU A 6 -36.91 4.92 49.43
N ARG A 7 -37.31 3.76 49.89
CA ARG A 7 -38.06 3.63 51.15
C ARG A 7 -37.75 2.33 51.92
N ILE A 8 -37.80 2.39 53.22
CA ILE A 8 -37.69 1.22 54.09
C ILE A 8 -39.07 0.58 54.21
N LEU A 9 -39.11 -0.72 54.04
CA LEU A 9 -40.34 -1.52 54.19
C LEU A 9 -40.07 -2.68 55.16
N PRO A 10 -41.07 -3.11 55.97
CA PRO A 10 -40.96 -4.30 56.81
C PRO A 10 -40.85 -5.54 55.93
N TYR A 11 -40.08 -6.51 56.39
CA TYR A 11 -39.87 -7.79 55.71
C TYR A 11 -40.45 -8.95 56.53
N ALA A 12 -41.50 -9.59 56.02
CA ALA A 12 -42.15 -10.70 56.70
C ALA A 12 -41.64 -12.10 56.32
N GLY A 13 -40.42 -12.18 55.71
CA GLY A 13 -39.83 -13.43 55.21
C GLY A 13 -38.95 -14.16 56.26
N LYS A 14 -37.75 -14.62 55.80
CA LYS A 14 -36.84 -15.40 56.67
C LYS A 14 -36.48 -14.66 57.95
N ARG A 15 -36.48 -15.35 59.13
CA ARG A 15 -36.29 -14.83 60.50
C ARG A 15 -35.00 -13.97 60.74
N ALA A 16 -34.08 -13.92 59.82
CA ALA A 16 -32.84 -13.17 59.93
C ALA A 16 -32.94 -11.67 59.62
N TYR A 17 -33.96 -11.20 58.89
CA TYR A 17 -34.11 -9.82 58.45
C TYR A 17 -35.52 -9.30 58.80
N GLN A 18 -35.58 -8.04 59.23
CA GLN A 18 -36.88 -7.40 59.59
C GLN A 18 -37.24 -6.26 58.64
N TYR A 19 -36.28 -5.70 57.94
CA TYR A 19 -36.48 -4.55 57.07
C TYR A 19 -35.74 -4.71 55.74
N TYR A 20 -36.23 -4.06 54.71
CA TYR A 20 -35.51 -3.93 53.45
C TYR A 20 -35.74 -2.56 52.80
N ILE A 21 -34.73 -2.09 52.05
CA ILE A 21 -34.83 -0.89 51.24
C ILE A 21 -35.32 -1.30 49.84
N ASP A 22 -36.44 -0.67 49.39
CA ASP A 22 -37.00 -0.82 48.08
C ASP A 22 -36.76 0.45 47.24
N GLY A 23 -36.82 0.30 45.90
CA GLY A 23 -36.63 1.39 44.96
C GLY A 23 -35.22 1.50 44.36
N LEU A 24 -34.24 0.74 44.90
CA LEU A 24 -32.86 0.74 44.35
C LEU A 24 -32.81 -0.05 43.04
N LYS A 25 -32.15 0.53 42.01
CA LYS A 25 -31.79 -0.13 40.76
C LYS A 25 -30.28 -0.17 40.62
N VAL A 26 -29.73 -1.32 40.24
CA VAL A 26 -28.31 -1.50 39.91
C VAL A 26 -28.25 -2.23 38.58
N ASN A 27 -27.53 -1.66 37.59
CA ASN A 27 -27.46 -2.16 36.21
C ASN A 27 -28.85 -2.39 35.56
N GLY A 28 -29.79 -1.48 35.78
CA GLY A 28 -31.18 -1.58 35.26
C GLY A 28 -32.06 -2.59 35.97
N LYS A 29 -31.52 -3.43 36.86
CA LYS A 29 -32.26 -4.44 37.63
C LYS A 29 -32.60 -3.94 39.02
N ARG A 30 -33.80 -4.24 39.47
CA ARG A 30 -34.28 -3.91 40.83
C ARG A 30 -33.51 -4.73 41.86
N GLN A 31 -32.93 -4.08 42.86
CA GLN A 31 -32.20 -4.70 43.98
C GLN A 31 -32.84 -4.32 45.29
N ARG A 32 -32.92 -5.28 46.24
CA ARG A 32 -33.40 -5.05 47.62
C ARG A 32 -32.24 -5.29 48.56
N LEU A 33 -32.05 -4.37 49.50
CA LEU A 33 -31.08 -4.51 50.57
C LEU A 33 -31.80 -4.84 51.88
N PHE A 34 -31.44 -5.96 52.51
CA PHE A 34 -32.10 -6.50 53.71
C PHE A 34 -31.30 -6.18 54.97
N PHE A 35 -31.99 -5.82 56.04
CA PHE A 35 -31.41 -5.41 57.31
C PHE A 35 -32.12 -6.10 58.48
N LYS A 36 -31.37 -6.38 59.57
CA LYS A 36 -31.89 -6.93 60.81
C LYS A 36 -32.54 -5.87 61.71
N GLU A 37 -31.97 -4.67 61.65
CA GLU A 37 -32.38 -3.55 62.51
C GLU A 37 -32.77 -2.33 61.67
N TRP A 38 -33.79 -1.61 62.14
CA TRP A 38 -34.27 -0.39 61.52
C TRP A 38 -33.20 0.72 61.46
N GLY A 39 -32.37 0.85 62.55
CA GLY A 39 -31.30 1.84 62.61
C GLY A 39 -30.28 1.69 61.47
N SER A 40 -29.88 0.45 61.19
CA SER A 40 -28.95 0.11 60.12
C SER A 40 -29.57 0.38 58.72
N ALA A 41 -30.87 0.05 58.53
CA ALA A 41 -31.59 0.35 57.31
C ALA A 41 -31.72 1.88 57.07
N ASN A 42 -32.07 2.63 58.10
CA ASN A 42 -32.19 4.10 58.05
C ASN A 42 -30.85 4.83 57.75
N LYS A 43 -29.77 4.37 58.36
CA LYS A 43 -28.44 4.88 58.08
C LYS A 43 -28.09 4.68 56.60
N LYS A 44 -28.37 3.48 56.07
CA LYS A 44 -28.10 3.13 54.65
C LYS A 44 -29.03 3.87 53.69
N LEU A 45 -30.31 4.06 54.06
CA LEU A 45 -31.23 4.87 53.28
C LEU A 45 -30.77 6.33 53.18
N LYS A 46 -30.35 6.94 54.29
CA LYS A 46 -29.81 8.31 54.29
C LYS A 46 -28.58 8.44 53.41
N GLU A 47 -27.67 7.47 53.50
CA GLU A 47 -26.45 7.41 52.63
C GLU A 47 -26.84 7.33 51.16
N LEU A 48 -27.75 6.42 50.77
CA LEU A 48 -28.20 6.26 49.40
C LEU A 48 -28.93 7.51 48.90
N THR A 49 -29.82 8.09 49.69
CA THR A 49 -30.53 9.33 49.36
C THR A 49 -29.58 10.50 49.16
N ARG A 50 -28.55 10.63 50.00
CA ARG A 50 -27.51 11.65 49.86
C ARG A 50 -26.72 11.45 48.55
N LYS A 51 -26.33 10.21 48.24
CA LYS A 51 -25.65 9.86 46.99
C LYS A 51 -26.53 10.14 45.77
N THR A 52 -27.79 9.73 45.79
CA THR A 52 -28.73 10.01 44.69
C THR A 52 -28.92 11.53 44.47
N ARG A 53 -28.91 12.32 45.55
CA ARG A 53 -29.08 13.77 45.49
C ARG A 53 -27.84 14.50 44.99
N GLN A 54 -26.65 13.95 45.26
CA GLN A 54 -25.34 14.53 44.82
C GLN A 54 -24.92 14.07 43.43
N GLU A 55 -25.15 12.81 43.09
CA GLU A 55 -24.61 12.14 41.91
C GLU A 55 -25.68 11.77 40.85
N GLY A 56 -26.96 11.94 41.18
CA GLY A 56 -28.09 11.50 40.32
C GLY A 56 -28.43 10.03 40.51
N GLU A 57 -29.62 9.62 40.07
CA GLU A 57 -30.09 8.22 40.17
C GLU A 57 -29.28 7.26 39.32
N ASP A 58 -28.78 7.72 38.20
CA ASP A 58 -28.00 6.91 37.26
C ASP A 58 -26.60 6.52 37.80
N ALA A 59 -26.03 7.31 38.69
CA ALA A 59 -24.71 7.02 39.29
C ALA A 59 -24.78 5.82 40.24
N LEU A 60 -25.94 5.54 40.86
CA LEU A 60 -26.17 4.35 41.70
C LEU A 60 -26.42 3.09 40.85
N ALA A 61 -26.77 3.26 39.60
CA ALA A 61 -26.99 2.16 38.66
C ALA A 61 -25.69 1.59 38.10
N LEU A 62 -24.59 2.34 38.19
CA LEU A 62 -23.28 1.92 37.69
C LEU A 62 -22.57 0.96 38.64
N SER A 63 -22.06 -0.16 38.10
CA SER A 63 -21.27 -1.11 38.88
C SER A 63 -19.99 -0.46 39.41
N HIS A 64 -19.43 -1.00 40.50
CA HIS A 64 -18.14 -0.55 41.03
C HIS A 64 -17.05 -0.61 39.98
N ASP A 65 -16.96 -1.70 39.22
CA ASP A 65 -15.96 -1.93 38.19
C ASP A 65 -16.05 -0.89 37.06
N PHE A 66 -17.28 -0.54 36.65
CA PHE A 66 -17.46 0.51 35.64
C PHE A 66 -16.98 1.88 36.13
N ARG A 67 -17.25 2.22 37.40
CA ARG A 67 -16.76 3.49 37.97
C ARG A 67 -15.24 3.54 38.06
N VAL A 68 -14.61 2.43 38.43
CA VAL A 68 -13.13 2.32 38.45
C VAL A 68 -12.55 2.46 37.05
N LEU A 69 -13.18 1.80 36.05
CA LEU A 69 -12.76 1.91 34.67
C LEU A 69 -12.90 3.37 34.14
N ALA A 70 -14.04 4.00 34.40
CA ALA A 70 -14.27 5.39 33.99
C ALA A 70 -13.28 6.35 34.63
N ALA A 71 -12.94 6.16 35.91
CA ALA A 71 -11.92 6.95 36.60
C ALA A 71 -10.54 6.78 35.94
N ARG A 72 -10.14 5.55 35.64
CA ARG A 72 -8.87 5.27 34.94
C ARG A 72 -8.82 5.89 33.54
N CYS A 73 -9.91 5.81 32.78
CA CYS A 73 -9.98 6.44 31.47
C CYS A 73 -9.88 7.98 31.59
N SER A 74 -10.58 8.57 32.57
CA SER A 74 -10.50 10.01 32.80
C SER A 74 -9.08 10.47 33.18
N GLU A 75 -8.38 9.71 34.04
CA GLU A 75 -6.99 9.99 34.39
C GLU A 75 -6.06 9.98 33.15
N ARG A 76 -6.25 9.03 32.25
CA ARG A 76 -5.47 8.94 31.00
C ARG A 76 -5.75 10.07 30.02
N LEU A 77 -6.94 10.66 30.06
CA LEU A 77 -7.32 11.77 29.20
C LEU A 77 -6.91 13.15 29.74
N LYS A 78 -6.69 13.28 31.06
CA LYS A 78 -6.27 14.53 31.73
C LYS A 78 -5.06 15.23 31.10
N PRO A 79 -3.96 14.53 30.76
CA PRO A 79 -2.79 15.17 30.15
C PRO A 79 -3.10 15.87 28.82
N PHE A 80 -4.16 15.45 28.13
CA PHE A 80 -4.62 16.01 26.86
C PHE A 80 -5.72 17.06 27.02
N GLY A 81 -6.14 17.37 28.24
CA GLY A 81 -7.26 18.29 28.52
C GLY A 81 -8.60 17.78 27.97
N LYS A 82 -8.76 16.47 27.82
CA LYS A 82 -9.94 15.82 27.24
C LYS A 82 -10.75 15.08 28.29
N THR A 83 -12.06 15.01 28.08
CA THR A 83 -13.01 14.27 28.91
C THR A 83 -13.36 12.91 28.27
N LEU A 84 -14.00 12.03 29.05
CA LEU A 84 -14.60 10.80 28.51
C LEU A 84 -15.63 11.08 27.42
N TRP A 85 -16.36 12.19 27.56
CA TRP A 85 -17.34 12.62 26.55
C TRP A 85 -16.64 12.95 25.22
N ASP A 86 -15.59 13.78 25.24
CA ASP A 86 -14.82 14.12 24.07
C ASP A 86 -14.28 12.86 23.35
N ALA A 87 -13.80 11.89 24.13
CA ALA A 87 -13.29 10.63 23.57
C ALA A 87 -14.42 9.78 22.96
N THR A 88 -15.60 9.79 23.57
CA THR A 88 -16.78 9.05 23.09
C THR A 88 -17.30 9.68 21.79
N GLU A 89 -17.48 11.00 21.74
CA GLU A 89 -17.89 11.72 20.53
C GLU A 89 -16.92 11.49 19.38
N PHE A 90 -15.63 11.64 19.64
CA PHE A 90 -14.61 11.35 18.63
C PHE A 90 -14.72 9.92 18.06
N TYR A 91 -14.95 8.95 18.93
CA TYR A 91 -15.08 7.55 18.51
C TYR A 91 -16.39 7.29 17.76
N LEU A 92 -17.50 7.90 18.16
CA LEU A 92 -18.78 7.82 17.46
C LEU A 92 -18.69 8.42 16.07
N GLU A 93 -18.10 9.60 15.92
CA GLU A 93 -17.85 10.21 14.61
C GLU A 93 -16.99 9.30 13.71
N HIS A 94 -15.97 8.65 14.31
CA HIS A 94 -15.13 7.68 13.57
C HIS A 94 -15.96 6.49 13.11
N LEU A 95 -16.80 5.93 13.97
CA LEU A 95 -17.68 4.79 13.62
C LEU A 95 -18.70 5.17 12.54
N GLU A 96 -19.31 6.35 12.64
CA GLU A 96 -20.26 6.84 11.63
C GLU A 96 -19.59 7.00 10.26
N ARG A 97 -18.39 7.61 10.20
CA ARG A 97 -17.61 7.72 8.95
C ARG A 97 -17.27 6.37 8.34
N THR A 98 -17.05 5.36 9.15
CA THR A 98 -16.56 4.05 8.68
C THR A 98 -17.67 3.01 8.53
N LYS A 99 -18.91 3.29 8.98
CA LYS A 99 -20.04 2.35 9.04
C LYS A 99 -20.30 1.62 7.72
N ASP A 100 -20.28 2.36 6.59
CA ASP A 100 -20.54 1.83 5.26
C ASP A 100 -19.26 1.75 4.41
N SER A 101 -18.10 1.68 5.06
CA SER A 101 -16.81 1.67 4.39
C SER A 101 -16.36 0.25 4.08
N ILE A 102 -16.05 -0.01 2.82
CA ILE A 102 -15.42 -1.28 2.43
C ILE A 102 -13.97 -1.34 2.92
N PHE A 103 -13.44 -2.56 3.04
CA PHE A 103 -12.03 -2.75 3.41
C PHE A 103 -11.10 -2.35 2.27
N VAL A 104 -9.89 -1.90 2.63
CA VAL A 104 -8.83 -1.54 1.67
C VAL A 104 -8.52 -2.71 0.73
N SER A 105 -8.51 -3.96 1.23
CA SER A 105 -8.28 -5.17 0.43
C SER A 105 -9.32 -5.36 -0.67
N VAL A 106 -10.59 -5.13 -0.38
CA VAL A 106 -11.70 -5.23 -1.34
C VAL A 106 -11.57 -4.14 -2.41
N ALA A 107 -11.41 -2.88 -1.98
CA ALA A 107 -11.22 -1.76 -2.89
C ALA A 107 -9.99 -1.94 -3.81
N ALA A 108 -8.90 -2.52 -3.28
CA ALA A 108 -7.68 -2.78 -4.03
C ALA A 108 -7.89 -3.86 -5.12
N THR A 109 -8.67 -4.89 -4.82
CA THR A 109 -9.07 -5.91 -5.80
C THR A 109 -9.87 -5.29 -6.96
N ASP A 110 -10.87 -4.48 -6.62
CA ASP A 110 -11.69 -3.78 -7.61
C ASP A 110 -10.87 -2.84 -8.48
N TYR A 111 -9.92 -2.13 -7.87
CA TYR A 111 -8.99 -1.26 -8.59
C TYR A 111 -8.13 -2.05 -9.58
N GLN A 112 -7.52 -3.16 -9.15
CA GLN A 112 -6.68 -3.99 -10.02
C GLN A 112 -7.49 -4.55 -11.19
N GLU A 113 -8.71 -4.99 -10.95
CA GLU A 113 -9.62 -5.49 -11.97
C GLU A 113 -10.01 -4.38 -12.96
N SER A 114 -10.29 -3.17 -12.47
CA SER A 114 -10.53 -1.98 -13.32
C SER A 114 -9.35 -1.69 -14.25
N LYS A 115 -8.09 -1.83 -13.75
CA LYS A 115 -6.88 -1.63 -14.55
C LYS A 115 -6.67 -2.73 -15.58
N ARG A 116 -7.03 -3.98 -15.24
CA ARG A 116 -7.01 -5.10 -16.20
C ARG A 116 -8.00 -4.87 -17.35
N ARG A 117 -9.23 -4.45 -17.05
CA ARG A 117 -10.25 -4.10 -18.07
C ARG A 117 -9.81 -2.94 -18.96
N ALA A 118 -9.02 -2.01 -18.45
CA ALA A 118 -8.44 -0.91 -19.21
C ALA A 118 -7.29 -1.36 -20.13
N LYS A 119 -7.00 -2.66 -20.23
CA LYS A 119 -5.98 -3.27 -21.10
C LYS A 119 -4.59 -2.63 -20.95
N LEU A 120 -4.20 -2.30 -19.73
CA LEU A 120 -2.85 -1.85 -19.45
C LEU A 120 -1.83 -2.98 -19.72
N SER A 121 -0.57 -2.62 -19.99
CA SER A 121 0.48 -3.62 -20.22
C SER A 121 0.68 -4.51 -18.98
N GLU A 122 0.95 -5.81 -19.18
CA GLU A 122 1.18 -6.80 -18.10
C GLU A 122 2.24 -6.30 -17.11
N ARG A 123 3.33 -5.72 -17.62
CA ARG A 123 4.38 -5.13 -16.77
C ARG A 123 3.84 -4.05 -15.83
N HIS A 124 2.91 -3.22 -16.31
CA HIS A 124 2.31 -2.17 -15.46
C HIS A 124 1.32 -2.76 -14.46
N LEU A 125 0.56 -3.78 -14.86
CA LEU A 125 -0.33 -4.53 -13.96
C LEU A 125 0.46 -5.22 -12.85
N ASP A 126 1.60 -5.84 -13.16
CA ASP A 126 2.50 -6.44 -12.17
C ASP A 126 3.10 -5.41 -11.22
N ASP A 127 3.46 -4.24 -11.71
CA ASP A 127 3.97 -3.16 -10.90
C ASP A 127 2.92 -2.64 -9.90
N ILE A 128 1.67 -2.47 -10.38
CA ILE A 128 0.53 -2.14 -9.52
C ILE A 128 0.34 -3.25 -8.47
N ARG A 129 0.27 -4.52 -8.89
CA ARG A 129 0.03 -5.66 -8.00
C ARG A 129 1.08 -5.73 -6.88
N ARG A 130 2.36 -5.62 -7.22
CA ARG A 130 3.46 -5.69 -6.25
C ARG A 130 3.43 -4.54 -5.26
N ARG A 131 3.28 -3.30 -5.73
CA ARG A 131 3.32 -2.12 -4.85
C ARG A 131 2.07 -1.97 -4.03
N LEU A 132 0.90 -2.11 -4.66
CA LEU A 132 -0.36 -2.06 -3.94
C LEU A 132 -0.52 -3.24 -2.97
N GLY A 133 0.02 -4.43 -3.32
CA GLY A 133 0.03 -5.59 -2.44
C GLY A 133 0.74 -5.34 -1.11
N ARG A 134 1.85 -4.58 -1.10
CA ARG A 134 2.52 -4.17 0.16
C ARG A 134 1.66 -3.21 0.98
N PHE A 135 0.96 -2.29 0.32
CA PHE A 135 0.03 -1.40 1.00
C PHE A 135 -1.14 -2.19 1.60
N VAL A 136 -1.70 -3.14 0.86
CA VAL A 136 -2.76 -4.04 1.33
C VAL A 136 -2.29 -4.92 2.50
N ALA A 137 -1.04 -5.37 2.50
CA ALA A 137 -0.49 -6.11 3.64
C ALA A 137 -0.48 -5.29 4.93
N ALA A 138 -0.26 -3.98 4.85
CA ALA A 138 -0.26 -3.08 6.01
C ALA A 138 -1.66 -2.59 6.40
N PHE A 139 -2.54 -2.32 5.43
CA PHE A 139 -3.81 -1.63 5.64
C PHE A 139 -5.06 -2.45 5.24
N GLY A 140 -4.90 -3.65 4.70
CA GLY A 140 -5.96 -4.41 4.03
C GLY A 140 -7.19 -4.70 4.87
N ASN A 141 -7.02 -4.93 6.16
CA ASN A 141 -8.10 -5.24 7.11
C ASN A 141 -8.73 -3.98 7.74
N ARG A 142 -8.47 -2.81 7.17
CA ARG A 142 -9.02 -1.54 7.67
C ARG A 142 -10.06 -0.99 6.71
N PRO A 143 -11.10 -0.29 7.21
CA PRO A 143 -12.02 0.49 6.39
C PRO A 143 -11.25 1.56 5.59
N ILE A 144 -11.52 1.68 4.29
CA ILE A 144 -10.77 2.61 3.42
C ILE A 144 -10.96 4.09 3.83
N LYS A 145 -12.15 4.45 4.34
CA LYS A 145 -12.43 5.79 4.88
C LYS A 145 -11.64 6.13 6.14
N GLY A 146 -11.15 5.10 6.84
CA GLY A 146 -10.38 5.26 8.08
C GLY A 146 -8.88 5.43 7.88
N VAL A 147 -8.36 5.39 6.64
CA VAL A 147 -6.94 5.55 6.36
C VAL A 147 -6.61 7.04 6.24
N VAL A 148 -5.67 7.51 7.07
CA VAL A 148 -5.27 8.93 7.10
C VAL A 148 -3.88 9.17 6.53
N ALA A 149 -3.61 10.41 6.12
CA ALA A 149 -2.37 10.81 5.44
C ALA A 149 -1.11 10.50 6.27
N GLY A 150 -1.12 10.81 7.57
CA GLY A 150 0.04 10.58 8.45
C GLY A 150 0.43 9.11 8.57
N GLU A 151 -0.54 8.19 8.53
CA GLU A 151 -0.24 6.75 8.57
C GLU A 151 0.39 6.28 7.25
N ILE A 152 -0.08 6.82 6.11
CA ILE A 152 0.52 6.52 4.80
C ILE A 152 1.95 7.06 4.73
N GLU A 153 2.18 8.24 5.25
CA GLU A 153 3.51 8.86 5.33
C GLU A 153 4.46 8.03 6.20
N ALA A 154 4.04 7.66 7.41
CA ALA A 154 4.80 6.78 8.30
C ALA A 154 5.14 5.46 7.62
N TRP A 155 4.16 4.80 7.00
CA TRP A 155 4.38 3.57 6.26
C TRP A 155 5.37 3.74 5.09
N LEU A 156 5.30 4.84 4.33
CA LEU A 156 6.26 5.11 3.25
C LEU A 156 7.68 5.29 3.77
N HIS A 157 7.86 5.89 4.96
CA HIS A 157 9.16 6.06 5.60
C HIS A 157 9.74 4.74 6.14
N GLU A 158 8.88 3.81 6.58
CA GLU A 158 9.30 2.46 6.99
C GLU A 158 9.80 1.60 5.82
N LEU A 159 9.43 1.96 4.57
CA LEU A 159 9.96 1.28 3.39
C LEU A 159 11.43 1.66 3.18
N ALA A 160 12.34 0.75 3.52
CA ALA A 160 13.78 0.93 3.34
C ALA A 160 14.19 0.90 1.85
N PHE A 161 13.62 1.77 1.01
CA PHE A 161 13.86 1.86 -0.42
C PHE A 161 14.51 3.19 -0.81
N SER A 162 15.01 3.24 -2.06
CA SER A 162 15.49 4.50 -2.63
C SER A 162 14.37 5.55 -2.72
N PRO A 163 14.69 6.85 -2.64
CA PRO A 163 13.73 7.95 -2.75
C PRO A 163 12.81 7.83 -3.99
N GLN A 164 13.37 7.43 -5.13
CA GLN A 164 12.61 7.20 -6.36
C GLN A 164 11.61 6.05 -6.19
N SER A 165 12.00 4.98 -5.52
CA SER A 165 11.11 3.84 -5.27
C SER A 165 9.97 4.23 -4.32
N ILE A 166 10.25 4.98 -3.25
CA ILE A 166 9.25 5.50 -2.32
C ILE A 166 8.24 6.38 -3.08
N ASN A 167 8.71 7.29 -3.93
CA ASN A 167 7.83 8.11 -4.76
C ASN A 167 6.97 7.28 -5.73
N ASN A 168 7.49 6.17 -6.22
CA ASN A 168 6.73 5.25 -7.05
C ASN A 168 5.63 4.53 -6.24
N TYR A 169 5.91 4.09 -5.01
CA TYR A 169 4.90 3.53 -4.10
C TYR A 169 3.81 4.57 -3.79
N ARG A 170 4.21 5.78 -3.41
CA ARG A 170 3.29 6.90 -3.20
C ARG A 170 2.40 7.13 -4.42
N GLY A 171 2.98 7.10 -5.63
CA GLY A 171 2.25 7.29 -6.89
C GLY A 171 1.17 6.25 -7.13
N ILE A 172 1.46 4.97 -6.85
CA ILE A 172 0.48 3.87 -6.98
C ILE A 172 -0.63 4.00 -5.94
N VAL A 173 -0.29 4.27 -4.66
CA VAL A 173 -1.28 4.46 -3.60
C VAL A 173 -2.15 5.70 -3.89
N ARG A 174 -1.57 6.79 -4.39
CA ARG A 174 -2.33 7.96 -4.83
C ARG A 174 -3.34 7.61 -5.92
N ALA A 175 -2.90 6.88 -6.94
CA ALA A 175 -3.78 6.47 -8.05
C ALA A 175 -4.89 5.52 -7.60
N PHE A 176 -4.63 4.69 -6.59
CA PHE A 176 -5.64 3.85 -5.95
C PHE A 176 -6.69 4.70 -5.21
N PHE A 177 -6.28 5.66 -4.39
CA PHE A 177 -7.22 6.55 -3.71
C PHE A 177 -7.96 7.51 -4.66
N GLU A 178 -7.36 7.92 -5.78
CA GLU A 178 -8.08 8.64 -6.85
C GLU A 178 -9.20 7.79 -7.48
N TYR A 179 -8.94 6.49 -7.65
CA TYR A 179 -9.98 5.57 -8.09
C TYR A 179 -11.09 5.42 -7.03
N ALA A 180 -10.71 5.29 -5.75
CA ALA A 180 -11.66 5.20 -4.65
C ALA A 180 -12.51 6.48 -4.52
N LEU A 181 -11.91 7.66 -4.69
CA LEU A 181 -12.61 8.95 -4.71
C LEU A 181 -13.64 9.02 -5.85
N LYS A 182 -13.27 8.63 -7.07
CA LYS A 182 -14.17 8.60 -8.23
C LYS A 182 -15.34 7.63 -8.07
N ARG A 183 -15.24 6.68 -7.15
CA ARG A 183 -16.26 5.70 -6.79
C ARG A 183 -16.98 6.04 -5.49
N GLU A 184 -16.75 7.23 -4.94
CA GLU A 184 -17.37 7.72 -3.70
C GLU A 184 -17.09 6.83 -2.49
N LEU A 185 -16.04 5.98 -2.58
CA LEU A 185 -15.60 5.11 -1.47
C LEU A 185 -14.88 5.90 -0.39
N VAL A 186 -14.35 7.08 -0.72
CA VAL A 186 -13.71 8.04 0.17
C VAL A 186 -14.11 9.46 -0.24
N GLU A 187 -14.15 10.38 0.71
CA GLU A 187 -14.50 11.78 0.45
C GLU A 187 -13.33 12.60 -0.11
N LYS A 188 -12.12 12.21 0.23
CA LYS A 188 -10.88 12.84 -0.23
C LYS A 188 -9.76 11.83 -0.38
N ASN A 189 -8.80 12.15 -1.23
CA ASN A 189 -7.60 11.32 -1.38
C ASN A 189 -6.57 11.69 -0.30
N PRO A 190 -6.29 10.85 0.70
CA PRO A 190 -5.36 11.17 1.79
C PRO A 190 -3.92 11.36 1.30
N VAL A 191 -3.54 10.77 0.16
CA VAL A 191 -2.18 10.86 -0.38
C VAL A 191 -1.86 12.23 -0.98
N THR A 192 -2.86 13.08 -1.20
CA THR A 192 -2.62 14.45 -1.68
C THR A 192 -1.82 15.29 -0.69
N SER A 193 -2.01 15.05 0.60
CA SER A 193 -1.32 15.74 1.70
C SER A 193 0.03 15.11 2.08
N VAL A 194 0.41 13.99 1.45
CA VAL A 194 1.71 13.34 1.68
C VAL A 194 2.71 13.89 0.69
N ASP A 195 3.82 14.42 1.15
CA ASP A 195 4.85 15.00 0.29
C ASP A 195 5.65 13.95 -0.47
N LYS A 196 6.25 14.38 -1.59
CA LYS A 196 7.22 13.55 -2.31
C LYS A 196 8.57 13.64 -1.63
N VAL A 197 9.26 12.51 -1.54
CA VAL A 197 10.66 12.49 -1.14
C VAL A 197 11.49 13.23 -2.20
N LYS A 198 12.32 14.18 -1.76
CA LYS A 198 13.20 14.94 -2.63
C LYS A 198 14.19 14.00 -3.34
N LEU A 199 14.25 14.12 -4.64
CA LEU A 199 15.24 13.39 -5.44
C LEU A 199 16.47 14.24 -5.60
N VAL A 200 17.64 13.63 -5.38
CA VAL A 200 18.92 14.25 -5.76
C VAL A 200 19.18 13.86 -7.21
N ASP A 201 19.24 14.85 -8.07
CA ASP A 201 19.53 14.63 -9.49
C ASP A 201 21.03 14.30 -9.62
N LYS A 202 21.31 13.04 -9.92
CA LYS A 202 22.68 12.60 -10.23
C LYS A 202 22.81 12.53 -11.74
N ALA A 203 23.91 13.09 -12.27
CA ALA A 203 24.22 12.92 -13.68
C ALA A 203 24.27 11.41 -14.01
N PRO A 204 23.64 10.98 -15.10
CA PRO A 204 23.71 9.59 -15.50
C PRO A 204 25.15 9.22 -15.85
N GLU A 205 25.59 8.06 -15.39
CA GLU A 205 26.85 7.48 -15.85
C GLU A 205 26.73 7.11 -17.33
N ILE A 206 27.69 7.53 -18.12
CA ILE A 206 27.78 7.25 -19.55
C ILE A 206 29.08 6.50 -19.83
N PHE A 207 29.07 5.61 -20.81
CA PHE A 207 30.31 4.98 -21.27
C PHE A 207 31.19 5.98 -21.98
N THR A 208 32.48 5.93 -21.71
CA THR A 208 33.47 6.59 -22.57
C THR A 208 33.56 5.86 -23.91
N PRO A 209 34.06 6.51 -24.98
CA PRO A 209 34.27 5.86 -26.28
C PRO A 209 35.10 4.57 -26.18
N THR A 210 36.13 4.56 -25.35
CA THR A 210 37.00 3.40 -25.11
C THR A 210 36.21 2.25 -24.44
N GLN A 211 35.50 2.55 -23.36
CA GLN A 211 34.67 1.56 -22.68
C GLN A 211 33.60 0.97 -23.58
N LEU A 212 32.99 1.79 -24.45
CA LEU A 212 32.04 1.30 -25.43
C LEU A 212 32.68 0.38 -26.46
N ALA A 213 33.86 0.76 -26.97
CA ALA A 213 34.61 -0.07 -27.90
C ALA A 213 34.99 -1.42 -27.30
N ASP A 214 35.51 -1.43 -26.06
CA ASP A 214 35.86 -2.65 -25.32
C ASP A 214 34.61 -3.54 -25.10
N LEU A 215 33.48 -2.93 -24.74
CA LEU A 215 32.21 -3.63 -24.57
C LEU A 215 31.75 -4.31 -25.87
N LEU A 216 31.83 -3.59 -26.99
CA LEU A 216 31.40 -4.14 -28.29
C LEU A 216 32.37 -5.21 -28.79
N ALA A 217 33.69 -5.09 -28.54
CA ALA A 217 34.68 -6.08 -28.88
C ALA A 217 34.53 -7.39 -28.08
N ALA A 218 34.16 -7.27 -26.81
CA ALA A 218 33.93 -8.41 -25.92
C ALA A 218 32.52 -9.03 -26.02
N ALA A 219 31.62 -8.41 -26.78
CA ALA A 219 30.22 -8.84 -26.85
C ALA A 219 30.06 -10.16 -27.63
N ASP A 220 29.16 -11.01 -27.14
CA ASP A 220 28.72 -12.18 -27.88
C ASP A 220 28.17 -11.76 -29.25
N PRO A 221 28.53 -12.43 -30.36
CA PRO A 221 28.06 -12.10 -31.69
C PRO A 221 26.51 -12.03 -31.83
N SER A 222 25.80 -12.81 -31.03
CA SER A 222 24.34 -12.81 -31.02
C SER A 222 23.74 -11.57 -30.36
N LEU A 223 24.47 -10.90 -29.47
CA LEU A 223 24.06 -9.70 -28.76
C LEU A 223 24.55 -8.40 -29.42
N LEU A 224 25.62 -8.50 -30.17
CA LEU A 224 26.27 -7.37 -30.81
C LEU A 224 25.29 -6.49 -31.60
N PRO A 225 24.36 -7.00 -32.41
CA PRO A 225 23.38 -6.19 -33.14
C PRO A 225 22.48 -5.35 -32.20
N ALA A 226 22.09 -5.94 -31.07
CA ALA A 226 21.25 -5.27 -30.07
C ALA A 226 22.01 -4.13 -29.37
N LEU A 227 23.27 -4.37 -29.02
CA LEU A 227 24.14 -3.37 -28.39
C LEU A 227 24.42 -2.18 -29.30
N VAL A 228 24.78 -2.42 -30.54
CA VAL A 228 25.08 -1.34 -31.49
C VAL A 228 23.84 -0.50 -31.81
N LEU A 229 22.67 -1.10 -31.90
CA LEU A 229 21.40 -0.36 -32.05
C LEU A 229 21.07 0.51 -30.82
N GLN A 230 21.35 0.01 -29.62
CA GLN A 230 21.16 0.82 -28.40
C GLN A 230 22.17 1.97 -28.34
N ALA A 231 23.45 1.67 -28.64
CA ALA A 231 24.54 2.64 -28.55
C ALA A 231 24.41 3.74 -29.62
N PHE A 232 24.19 3.40 -30.88
CA PHE A 232 24.27 4.33 -31.99
C PHE A 232 22.94 4.82 -32.54
N ALA A 233 21.84 4.05 -32.33
CA ALA A 233 20.49 4.46 -32.74
C ALA A 233 19.60 4.93 -31.57
N GLY A 234 20.06 4.83 -30.33
CA GLY A 234 19.30 5.23 -29.15
C GLY A 234 17.99 4.45 -28.96
N LEU A 235 17.95 3.21 -29.43
CA LEU A 235 16.79 2.34 -29.25
C LEU A 235 16.69 1.87 -27.79
N ARG A 236 15.46 1.88 -27.28
CA ARG A 236 15.23 1.33 -25.95
C ARG A 236 15.35 -0.20 -25.97
N THR A 237 15.82 -0.79 -24.89
CA THR A 237 15.95 -2.25 -24.78
C THR A 237 14.68 -3.00 -25.18
N ALA A 238 13.50 -2.54 -24.74
CA ALA A 238 12.21 -3.17 -25.10
C ALA A 238 11.86 -3.03 -26.59
N GLU A 239 12.36 -2.02 -27.26
CA GLU A 239 12.19 -1.82 -28.70
C GLU A 239 13.11 -2.76 -29.48
N VAL A 240 14.37 -2.85 -29.08
CA VAL A 240 15.35 -3.76 -29.70
C VAL A 240 14.92 -5.23 -29.58
N LEU A 241 14.41 -5.65 -28.43
CA LEU A 241 13.92 -7.01 -28.22
C LEU A 241 12.72 -7.41 -29.09
N ARG A 242 11.98 -6.42 -29.58
CA ARG A 242 10.81 -6.62 -30.45
C ARG A 242 11.12 -6.31 -31.91
N LEU A 243 12.31 -5.75 -32.19
CA LEU A 243 12.72 -5.37 -33.52
C LEU A 243 13.00 -6.62 -34.37
N GLU A 244 12.69 -6.54 -35.64
CA GLU A 244 12.97 -7.55 -36.64
C GLU A 244 13.94 -7.02 -37.69
N TRP A 245 14.71 -7.90 -38.29
CA TRP A 245 15.65 -7.52 -39.35
C TRP A 245 14.97 -6.89 -40.57
N SER A 246 13.72 -7.22 -40.84
CA SER A 246 12.87 -6.60 -41.86
C SER A 246 12.61 -5.11 -41.61
N GLU A 247 12.78 -4.63 -40.36
CA GLU A 247 12.56 -3.23 -39.97
C GLU A 247 13.84 -2.39 -40.05
N VAL A 248 14.99 -3.00 -40.42
CA VAL A 248 16.29 -2.35 -40.59
C VAL A 248 16.64 -2.28 -42.06
N ASP A 249 16.41 -1.12 -42.66
CA ASP A 249 16.69 -0.87 -44.08
C ASP A 249 18.05 -0.19 -44.23
N LEU A 250 19.08 -0.99 -44.51
CA LEU A 250 20.44 -0.47 -44.75
C LEU A 250 20.58 0.24 -46.09
N VAL A 251 19.70 -0.03 -47.04
CA VAL A 251 19.73 0.61 -48.36
C VAL A 251 19.18 2.03 -48.29
N ARG A 252 18.01 2.18 -47.65
CA ARG A 252 17.38 3.49 -47.43
C ARG A 252 17.93 4.21 -46.18
N GLY A 253 18.77 3.56 -45.39
CA GLY A 253 19.47 4.16 -44.26
C GLY A 253 18.60 4.48 -43.04
N PHE A 254 17.60 3.67 -42.72
CA PHE A 254 16.79 3.87 -41.51
C PHE A 254 16.35 2.58 -40.82
N VAL A 255 16.07 2.69 -39.50
CA VAL A 255 15.40 1.70 -38.67
C VAL A 255 13.97 2.14 -38.46
N ALA A 256 12.98 1.30 -38.79
CA ALA A 256 11.56 1.60 -38.57
C ALA A 256 11.07 0.98 -37.27
N VAL A 257 10.76 1.80 -36.26
CA VAL A 257 10.16 1.33 -35.02
C VAL A 257 8.65 1.49 -35.12
N ALA A 258 7.93 0.38 -35.22
CA ALA A 258 6.47 0.37 -35.31
C ALA A 258 5.81 0.90 -34.04
N ALA A 259 4.61 1.50 -34.16
CA ALA A 259 3.89 2.11 -33.03
C ALA A 259 3.66 1.12 -31.86
N HIS A 260 3.25 -0.12 -32.15
CA HIS A 260 2.98 -1.15 -31.13
C HIS A 260 4.25 -1.66 -30.41
N LYS A 261 5.43 -1.42 -30.99
CA LYS A 261 6.74 -1.76 -30.40
C LYS A 261 7.31 -0.62 -29.56
N SER A 262 6.81 0.61 -29.75
CA SER A 262 7.28 1.82 -29.05
C SER A 262 6.56 2.04 -27.73
N LYS A 263 7.28 2.52 -26.68
CA LYS A 263 6.71 2.90 -25.38
C LYS A 263 5.63 3.98 -25.48
N THR A 264 5.71 4.85 -26.49
CA THR A 264 4.80 5.98 -26.69
C THR A 264 3.72 5.71 -27.74
N ALA A 265 3.63 4.47 -28.23
CA ALA A 265 2.71 4.05 -29.30
C ALA A 265 2.77 4.96 -30.56
N ARG A 266 3.95 5.51 -30.86
CA ARG A 266 4.20 6.30 -32.08
C ARG A 266 5.24 5.62 -32.95
N ARG A 267 4.94 5.51 -34.28
CA ARG A 267 5.90 5.08 -35.27
C ARG A 267 7.01 6.12 -35.40
N ARG A 268 8.26 5.68 -35.47
CA ARG A 268 9.40 6.54 -35.76
C ARG A 268 10.39 5.87 -36.68
N LEU A 269 11.01 6.68 -37.55
CA LEU A 269 12.11 6.28 -38.38
C LEU A 269 13.39 6.87 -37.79
N ILE A 270 14.38 6.03 -37.58
CA ILE A 270 15.67 6.42 -36.98
C ILE A 270 16.73 6.29 -38.07
N PRO A 271 17.45 7.38 -38.41
CA PRO A 271 18.49 7.31 -39.43
C PRO A 271 19.64 6.40 -38.97
N ILE A 272 20.18 5.64 -39.90
CA ILE A 272 21.34 4.80 -39.69
C ILE A 272 22.59 5.61 -40.02
N ALA A 273 23.34 6.02 -38.99
CA ALA A 273 24.63 6.66 -39.17
C ALA A 273 25.65 5.68 -39.77
N GLN A 274 26.71 6.21 -40.40
CA GLN A 274 27.70 5.39 -41.11
C GLN A 274 28.34 4.34 -40.23
N ASN A 275 28.75 4.71 -39.02
CA ASN A 275 29.33 3.77 -38.02
C ASN A 275 28.32 2.65 -37.66
N LEU A 276 27.06 2.95 -37.48
CA LEU A 276 26.05 1.94 -37.23
C LEU A 276 25.86 1.00 -38.43
N ALA A 277 25.88 1.55 -39.65
CA ALA A 277 25.78 0.75 -40.86
C ALA A 277 26.94 -0.25 -40.99
N GLU A 278 28.16 0.16 -40.67
CA GLU A 278 29.34 -0.68 -40.70
C GLU A 278 29.24 -1.83 -39.69
N TRP A 279 28.85 -1.55 -38.45
CA TRP A 279 28.63 -2.57 -37.43
C TRP A 279 27.53 -3.57 -37.84
N LEU A 280 26.39 -3.09 -38.39
CA LEU A 280 25.28 -3.95 -38.81
C LEU A 280 25.62 -4.80 -40.04
N ARG A 281 26.59 -4.40 -40.90
CA ARG A 281 27.07 -5.24 -41.99
C ARG A 281 27.95 -6.40 -41.50
N LEU A 282 28.66 -6.20 -40.39
CA LEU A 282 29.53 -7.22 -39.78
C LEU A 282 28.75 -8.25 -38.96
N THR A 283 27.50 -7.94 -38.63
CA THR A 283 26.68 -8.85 -37.80
C THR A 283 25.93 -9.88 -38.62
N PRO A 284 25.87 -11.17 -38.17
CA PRO A 284 25.10 -12.18 -38.87
C PRO A 284 23.60 -11.83 -38.89
N ARG A 285 23.01 -11.88 -40.06
CA ARG A 285 21.56 -11.65 -40.23
C ARG A 285 20.83 -12.99 -40.13
N CYS A 286 20.15 -13.21 -39.00
CA CYS A 286 19.22 -14.36 -38.89
C CYS A 286 17.81 -13.87 -39.25
N PRO A 287 17.02 -14.62 -40.04
CA PRO A 287 15.63 -14.27 -40.30
C PRO A 287 14.84 -14.15 -38.99
N GLY A 288 14.03 -13.09 -38.85
CA GLY A 288 13.21 -12.85 -37.67
C GLY A 288 13.75 -11.77 -36.72
N ARG A 289 13.69 -12.03 -35.41
CA ARG A 289 14.04 -11.04 -34.39
C ARG A 289 15.55 -10.78 -34.28
N PHE A 290 15.89 -9.57 -33.94
CA PHE A 290 17.27 -9.13 -33.69
C PHE A 290 17.94 -9.86 -32.52
N THR A 291 17.17 -10.32 -31.57
CA THR A 291 17.66 -11.02 -30.37
C THR A 291 17.21 -12.48 -30.43
N PRO A 292 18.09 -13.44 -30.08
CA PRO A 292 17.72 -14.85 -30.04
C PRO A 292 16.54 -15.09 -29.07
N PRO A 293 15.65 -16.04 -29.39
CA PRO A 293 14.58 -16.44 -28.50
C PRO A 293 15.19 -17.01 -27.20
N GLY A 294 14.82 -16.44 -26.07
CA GLY A 294 15.33 -16.87 -24.76
C GLY A 294 16.19 -15.86 -24.03
N LEU A 295 16.54 -14.72 -24.64
CA LEU A 295 17.16 -13.61 -23.93
C LEU A 295 16.10 -12.95 -23.02
N ALA A 296 15.89 -13.53 -21.86
CA ALA A 296 15.16 -12.84 -20.79
C ALA A 296 16.08 -11.71 -20.29
N ILE A 297 15.64 -10.47 -20.45
CA ILE A 297 16.26 -9.37 -19.72
C ILE A 297 15.99 -9.65 -18.25
N ILE A 298 17.00 -10.11 -17.55
CA ILE A 298 17.02 -10.05 -16.10
C ILE A 298 17.13 -8.56 -15.76
N THR A 299 15.98 -7.89 -15.65
CA THR A 299 15.96 -6.61 -14.95
C THR A 299 16.39 -6.95 -13.52
N PRO A 300 17.42 -6.33 -12.96
CA PRO A 300 17.70 -6.49 -11.55
C PRO A 300 16.49 -5.97 -10.78
N THR A 301 15.61 -6.88 -10.41
CA THR A 301 14.68 -6.66 -9.32
C THR A 301 15.56 -6.55 -8.09
N SER A 302 15.52 -5.39 -7.43
CA SER A 302 16.09 -5.21 -6.11
C SER A 302 15.36 -6.16 -5.15
N THR A 303 15.81 -7.40 -5.07
CA THR A 303 15.42 -8.38 -4.07
C THR A 303 16.63 -8.63 -3.20
N HIS A 304 16.65 -8.00 -2.06
CA HIS A 304 17.26 -8.58 -0.89
C HIS A 304 16.40 -9.79 -0.50
N SER A 305 16.78 -10.95 -1.01
CA SER A 305 16.40 -12.25 -0.46
C SER A 305 17.58 -13.19 -0.71
N GLY A 306 18.02 -13.83 0.36
CA GLY A 306 19.24 -14.62 0.46
C GLY A 306 19.34 -15.81 -0.52
N PRO A 307 20.48 -16.50 -0.52
CA PRO A 307 20.85 -17.43 -1.56
C PRO A 307 20.01 -18.71 -1.50
N SER A 308 19.20 -18.95 -2.51
CA SER A 308 18.65 -20.27 -2.81
C SER A 308 19.48 -20.89 -3.93
N SER A 309 20.21 -21.92 -3.58
CA SER A 309 20.99 -22.77 -4.46
C SER A 309 20.06 -23.62 -5.34
N ALA A 310 19.93 -23.30 -6.61
CA ALA A 310 19.57 -24.24 -7.67
C ALA A 310 19.97 -23.68 -9.02
N SER A 311 20.97 -24.28 -9.65
CA SER A 311 21.37 -24.01 -11.03
C SER A 311 20.32 -24.56 -12.00
N PRO A 312 19.83 -23.78 -12.98
CA PRO A 312 19.00 -24.31 -14.04
C PRO A 312 19.86 -24.99 -15.13
N PRO A 313 19.33 -26.02 -15.82
CA PRO A 313 20.06 -26.73 -16.87
C PRO A 313 20.25 -25.85 -18.10
N GLY A 314 21.43 -26.02 -18.73
CA GLY A 314 21.82 -25.28 -19.94
C GLY A 314 20.85 -25.46 -21.12
N ARG A 315 20.49 -24.36 -21.78
CA ARG A 315 19.68 -24.37 -23.01
C ARG A 315 20.57 -24.14 -24.22
N ILE A 316 20.35 -24.97 -25.22
CA ILE A 316 21.01 -24.90 -26.53
C ILE A 316 20.26 -23.86 -27.36
N THR A 317 20.99 -22.94 -28.02
CA THR A 317 20.45 -21.95 -28.95
C THR A 317 20.25 -22.58 -30.33
N ALA A 318 19.34 -22.02 -31.13
CA ALA A 318 19.00 -22.50 -32.49
C ALA A 318 20.18 -22.46 -33.50
N CYS A 319 21.36 -22.01 -33.09
CA CYS A 319 22.60 -22.02 -33.86
C CYS A 319 23.72 -22.86 -33.20
N GLY A 320 23.42 -23.70 -32.24
CA GLY A 320 24.38 -24.70 -31.74
C GLY A 320 25.52 -24.25 -30.85
N ILE A 321 25.47 -23.03 -30.26
CA ILE A 321 26.53 -22.52 -29.39
C ILE A 321 26.01 -22.32 -27.97
N PRO A 322 26.63 -22.88 -26.90
CA PRO A 322 26.21 -22.67 -25.52
C PRO A 322 26.58 -21.28 -25.04
N SER A 323 25.60 -20.55 -24.49
CA SER A 323 25.80 -19.18 -23.97
C SER A 323 25.92 -19.15 -22.45
N PRO A 324 26.88 -18.43 -21.85
CA PRO A 324 26.93 -18.19 -20.42
C PRO A 324 25.88 -17.14 -19.98
N PRO A 325 25.51 -17.06 -18.71
CA PRO A 325 24.55 -16.10 -18.19
C PRO A 325 25.19 -14.70 -18.18
N ILE A 326 24.58 -13.74 -18.87
CA ILE A 326 25.07 -12.36 -18.96
C ILE A 326 24.22 -11.42 -18.10
N ILE A 327 24.88 -10.74 -17.17
CA ILE A 327 24.33 -9.69 -16.32
C ILE A 327 24.46 -8.34 -17.05
N TRP A 328 23.36 -7.66 -17.29
CA TRP A 328 23.35 -6.36 -17.97
C TRP A 328 23.47 -5.19 -17.00
N PRO A 329 24.38 -4.25 -17.18
CA PRO A 329 24.29 -2.94 -16.57
C PRO A 329 23.30 -2.05 -17.34
N PHE A 330 22.45 -1.31 -16.63
CA PHE A 330 21.48 -0.38 -17.19
C PHE A 330 22.18 0.80 -17.88
N ILE A 331 22.17 0.83 -19.20
CA ILE A 331 22.57 2.02 -19.97
C ILE A 331 21.32 2.89 -20.15
N LYS A 332 21.16 3.92 -19.33
CA LYS A 332 20.19 5.00 -19.59
C LYS A 332 20.85 6.03 -20.52
N MET A 333 20.76 5.85 -21.82
CA MET A 333 21.04 6.94 -22.75
C MET A 333 19.78 7.78 -22.96
N ARG A 334 19.84 9.08 -22.67
CA ARG A 334 18.83 10.05 -23.12
C ARG A 334 19.16 10.46 -24.55
N PRO A 335 18.19 10.51 -25.48
CA PRO A 335 18.39 11.21 -26.77
C PRO A 335 18.47 12.72 -26.50
N ARG A 336 19.35 13.40 -27.23
CA ARG A 336 19.39 14.87 -27.34
C ARG A 336 18.11 15.38 -28.01
#